data_aaad7536b69781e42eadce91f9fce1c4
#
_entry.id   aaad7536b69781e42eadce91f9fce1c4
#
_cell.length_a   1.000
_cell.length_b   1.000
_cell.length_c   1.000
_cell.angle_alpha   90.00
_cell.angle_beta   90.00
_cell.angle_gamma   90.00
#
_symmetry.space_group_name_H-M   'P 1'
#
loop_
_entity.id
_entity.type
_entity.pdbx_description
1 polymer ?
#
loop_
_entity_poly.entity_id
_entity_poly.type
_entity_poly.pdbx_seq_one_letter_code
_entity_poly.pdbx_strand_id
1 'polypeptide(L)'
;MRLKSFQEYINSTSIDEALHPSQAKPYIKTWKEAGGEKFYQDIFGKKENGKPKYRLYLELEESEEQKQKISKDVRDRINKALEYTNYEVENFNQNLAVSDKRTTSIVKVLVKDSGLKKSDINVQKLKSDYEKELNKKSTQRNQDNYLVVISRHPYDIAGMSTNRGWTSCMDLDTGGQTFHIMEDVKKGTIIAYLIKKDDLNINNPVARVLIKPYVSENGEEIALFRDKEVDEVKGEPVKGFKETIDAWLEKNQKLNKTKYKQLKGLYDEGRCEYNLNASVEAILNDFVEGTFEIDGNTINIKGNLKLEDEPIFYKKITKNYKFGYVSGNFECRDNKLTSLKGAPEEVGGDFYCFFNKLTSLEGAPKEVGGDFYCDENNLTSLEGAPEKVGRDFICKYNKLKTLEGAPKKIRGGFNCYYNKLTSLEGAPEEVGGNFDCSNNNLTSLEGAPEEVGGDFDCTENNLKSLKGAPKHVEGSFDCTENKLTSLKGVPEYIGNSFECTANKLTSLEGAPEEVGGNFDCSNNNLTSLEGAPEEVGGDFDCNRNNLISLEGAPEEVGGNFECRLNEEKFTKEDVKAVSDVKGEIIV
;
A
#
# COMPACT_ATOMS: atom_id res chain seq x y z
N MET A 1 -4.71 41.75 23.95
CA MET A 1 -6.00 41.32 23.41
C MET A 1 -6.81 40.64 24.52
N ARG A 2 -8.04 41.10 24.88
CA ARG A 2 -8.85 40.48 25.92
C ARG A 2 -9.39 39.16 25.40
N LEU A 3 -8.94 38.04 25.94
CA LEU A 3 -9.51 36.73 25.66
C LEU A 3 -10.91 36.66 26.30
N LYS A 4 -11.95 36.46 25.50
CA LYS A 4 -13.31 36.27 26.02
C LYS A 4 -13.40 34.97 26.79
N SER A 5 -14.07 34.97 27.94
CA SER A 5 -14.36 33.74 28.67
C SER A 5 -15.45 32.93 27.94
N PHE A 6 -15.51 31.63 28.16
CA PHE A 6 -16.55 30.76 27.60
C PHE A 6 -17.97 31.27 27.89
N GLN A 7 -18.19 31.85 29.10
CA GLN A 7 -19.48 32.40 29.49
C GLN A 7 -19.80 33.71 28.74
N GLU A 8 -18.78 34.53 28.42
CA GLU A 8 -18.95 35.73 27.57
C GLU A 8 -19.24 35.34 26.13
N TYR A 9 -18.69 34.21 25.70
CA TYR A 9 -18.97 33.64 24.39
C TYR A 9 -20.41 33.13 24.27
N ILE A 10 -20.88 32.30 25.24
CA ILE A 10 -22.28 31.83 25.26
C ILE A 10 -23.28 32.98 25.33
N ASN A 11 -22.95 34.05 26.06
CA ASN A 11 -23.85 35.21 26.21
C ASN A 11 -23.77 36.21 25.04
N SER A 12 -22.83 36.06 24.11
CA SER A 12 -22.58 37.00 23.00
C SER A 12 -22.96 36.47 21.63
N THR A 13 -23.36 35.21 21.50
CA THR A 13 -23.70 34.59 20.23
C THR A 13 -25.19 34.68 19.92
N SER A 14 -25.49 35.17 18.74
CA SER A 14 -26.82 35.12 18.13
C SER A 14 -27.12 33.72 17.58
N ILE A 15 -28.36 33.44 17.30
CA ILE A 15 -29.06 32.19 17.02
C ILE A 15 -28.44 31.30 15.86
N ASP A 16 -27.32 31.69 15.28
CA ASP A 16 -26.60 30.92 14.20
C ASP A 16 -25.45 30.06 14.75
N GLU A 17 -25.60 29.42 15.89
CA GLU A 17 -24.57 28.55 16.47
C GLU A 17 -24.51 27.21 15.74
N ALA A 18 -23.30 26.77 15.37
CA ALA A 18 -23.06 25.49 14.72
C ALA A 18 -23.47 24.26 15.55
N LEU A 19 -23.76 24.45 16.84
CA LEU A 19 -24.22 23.40 17.76
C LEU A 19 -25.21 23.99 18.77
N HIS A 20 -26.43 23.44 18.80
CA HIS A 20 -27.43 23.84 19.76
C HIS A 20 -27.03 23.37 21.18
N PRO A 21 -27.23 24.17 22.25
CA PRO A 21 -26.86 23.82 23.63
C PRO A 21 -27.39 22.46 24.10
N SER A 22 -28.59 22.05 23.66
CA SER A 22 -29.16 20.73 23.97
C SER A 22 -28.36 19.58 23.37
N GLN A 23 -27.74 19.73 22.17
CA GLN A 23 -26.89 18.76 21.54
C GLN A 23 -25.53 18.64 22.26
N ALA A 24 -25.00 19.73 22.80
CA ALA A 24 -23.75 19.74 23.56
C ALA A 24 -23.83 19.07 24.92
N LYS A 25 -25.02 19.09 25.56
CA LYS A 25 -25.22 18.63 26.93
C LYS A 25 -24.72 17.22 27.24
N PRO A 26 -24.96 16.19 26.41
CA PRO A 26 -24.42 14.84 26.63
C PRO A 26 -22.89 14.82 26.65
N TYR A 27 -22.25 15.52 25.72
CA TYR A 27 -20.80 15.58 25.59
C TYR A 27 -20.15 16.30 26.79
N ILE A 28 -20.75 17.39 27.28
CA ILE A 28 -20.28 18.10 28.49
C ILE A 28 -20.37 17.19 29.71
N LYS A 29 -21.44 16.41 29.85
CA LYS A 29 -21.59 15.44 30.94
C LYS A 29 -20.49 14.38 30.88
N THR A 30 -20.31 13.73 29.73
CA THR A 30 -19.27 12.72 29.51
C THR A 30 -17.86 13.26 29.76
N TRP A 31 -17.56 14.48 29.31
CA TRP A 31 -16.29 15.16 29.55
C TRP A 31 -15.98 15.34 31.02
N LYS A 32 -16.98 15.78 31.82
CA LYS A 32 -16.83 15.94 33.26
C LYS A 32 -16.60 14.60 33.95
N GLU A 33 -17.38 13.60 33.61
CA GLU A 33 -17.26 12.23 34.15
C GLU A 33 -15.90 11.61 33.83
N ALA A 34 -15.35 11.86 32.64
CA ALA A 34 -14.01 11.43 32.24
C ALA A 34 -12.85 12.26 32.83
N GLY A 35 -13.14 13.25 33.69
CA GLY A 35 -12.13 14.10 34.32
C GLY A 35 -11.63 15.24 33.43
N GLY A 36 -12.41 15.67 32.44
CA GLY A 36 -12.04 16.69 31.45
C GLY A 36 -11.55 18.01 32.04
N GLU A 37 -12.12 18.45 33.18
CA GLU A 37 -11.65 19.65 33.88
C GLU A 37 -10.22 19.49 34.41
N LYS A 38 -9.84 18.29 34.86
CA LYS A 38 -8.48 17.97 35.31
C LYS A 38 -7.52 17.96 34.13
N PHE A 39 -7.87 17.25 33.06
CA PHE A 39 -7.07 17.23 31.81
C PHE A 39 -6.89 18.64 31.25
N TYR A 40 -7.92 19.46 31.31
CA TYR A 40 -7.84 20.85 30.90
C TYR A 40 -6.81 21.63 31.74
N GLN A 41 -6.89 21.52 33.07
CA GLN A 41 -5.98 22.20 34.01
C GLN A 41 -4.51 21.82 33.76
N ASP A 42 -4.26 20.56 33.47
CA ASP A 42 -2.90 20.05 33.24
C ASP A 42 -2.22 20.66 31.99
N ILE A 43 -3.02 20.98 30.97
CA ILE A 43 -2.47 21.50 29.68
C ILE A 43 -2.54 23.01 29.60
N PHE A 44 -3.68 23.60 29.96
CA PHE A 44 -3.90 25.03 29.82
C PHE A 44 -3.60 25.78 31.13
N GLY A 45 -3.61 25.10 32.26
CA GLY A 45 -3.05 25.45 33.59
C GLY A 45 -3.39 26.80 34.19
N LYS A 46 -4.12 27.68 33.52
CA LYS A 46 -4.30 29.05 33.92
C LYS A 46 -5.77 29.42 34.04
N LYS A 47 -6.11 29.96 35.19
CA LYS A 47 -7.37 30.67 35.38
C LYS A 47 -7.15 32.16 35.14
N GLU A 48 -8.02 32.79 34.38
CA GLU A 48 -8.08 34.24 34.26
C GLU A 48 -9.25 34.71 35.08
N ASN A 49 -8.98 35.57 36.10
CA ASN A 49 -9.98 36.03 37.06
C ASN A 49 -10.75 34.87 37.73
N GLY A 50 -10.05 33.77 38.07
CA GLY A 50 -10.64 32.60 38.71
C GLY A 50 -11.46 31.67 37.83
N LYS A 51 -11.62 31.97 36.52
CA LYS A 51 -12.36 31.16 35.57
C LYS A 51 -11.40 30.41 34.62
N PRO A 52 -11.67 29.14 34.25
CA PRO A 52 -10.84 28.38 33.33
C PRO A 52 -10.82 29.00 31.93
N LYS A 53 -9.65 28.98 31.28
CA LYS A 53 -9.49 29.31 29.85
C LYS A 53 -9.65 28.06 29.03
N TYR A 54 -10.75 27.92 28.33
CA TYR A 54 -11.00 26.74 27.49
C TYR A 54 -10.37 26.80 26.10
N ARG A 55 -9.89 27.96 25.68
CA ARG A 55 -9.31 28.19 24.37
C ARG A 55 -7.99 28.91 24.48
N LEU A 56 -7.00 28.41 23.75
CA LEU A 56 -5.71 29.04 23.57
C LEU A 56 -5.62 29.59 22.14
N TYR A 57 -5.23 30.85 22.01
CA TYR A 57 -5.07 31.53 20.73
C TYR A 57 -3.59 31.71 20.44
N LEU A 58 -3.12 31.18 19.30
CA LEU A 58 -1.74 31.21 18.87
C LEU A 58 -1.61 31.96 17.56
N GLU A 59 -0.60 32.82 17.45
CA GLU A 59 -0.18 33.39 16.17
C GLU A 59 0.48 32.29 15.32
N LEU A 60 0.31 32.37 13.99
CA LEU A 60 0.97 31.41 13.10
C LEU A 60 2.49 31.56 13.16
N GLU A 61 3.20 30.47 13.35
CA GLU A 61 4.64 30.44 13.31
C GLU A 61 5.17 30.47 11.85
N GLU A 62 6.26 31.21 11.64
CA GLU A 62 7.00 31.15 10.39
C GLU A 62 7.68 29.77 10.25
N SER A 63 7.53 29.14 9.08
CA SER A 63 8.23 27.88 8.80
C SER A 63 9.75 28.09 8.78
N GLU A 64 10.53 27.06 9.15
CA GLU A 64 12.00 27.08 9.09
C GLU A 64 12.53 27.47 7.69
N GLU A 65 11.79 27.12 6.62
CA GLU A 65 12.10 27.53 5.25
C GLU A 65 11.97 29.05 5.03
N GLN A 66 11.10 29.73 5.76
CA GLN A 66 10.96 31.18 5.71
C GLN A 66 12.09 31.91 6.41
N LYS A 67 12.76 31.25 7.37
CA LYS A 67 13.92 31.79 8.09
C LYS A 67 15.20 31.74 7.25
N GLN A 68 15.26 30.93 6.18
CA GLN A 68 16.38 30.94 5.24
C GLN A 68 16.34 32.22 4.39
N LYS A 69 17.21 33.17 4.72
CA LYS A 69 17.38 34.40 3.92
C LYS A 69 17.86 34.01 2.52
N ILE A 70 16.97 34.13 1.53
CA ILE A 70 17.37 34.13 0.14
C ILE A 70 18.34 35.28 -0.09
N SER A 71 19.47 35.05 -0.77
CA SER A 71 20.42 36.10 -1.04
C SER A 71 19.74 37.27 -1.75
N LYS A 72 20.14 38.50 -1.42
CA LYS A 72 19.57 39.72 -2.03
C LYS A 72 19.60 39.65 -3.56
N ASP A 73 20.64 39.05 -4.11
CA ASP A 73 20.86 38.87 -5.54
C ASP A 73 19.78 37.95 -6.20
N VAL A 74 19.41 36.86 -5.54
CA VAL A 74 18.32 35.96 -6.05
C VAL A 74 16.98 36.66 -5.95
N ARG A 75 16.72 37.39 -4.88
CA ARG A 75 15.49 38.16 -4.69
C ARG A 75 15.33 39.26 -5.74
N ASP A 76 16.39 40.02 -6.01
CA ASP A 76 16.39 41.08 -7.00
C ASP A 76 16.17 40.54 -8.42
N ARG A 77 16.75 39.39 -8.76
CA ARG A 77 16.51 38.71 -10.06
C ARG A 77 15.08 38.20 -10.20
N ILE A 78 14.50 37.66 -9.14
CA ILE A 78 13.09 37.20 -9.14
C ILE A 78 12.16 38.39 -9.27
N ASN A 79 12.39 39.48 -8.53
CA ASN A 79 11.57 40.71 -8.63
C ASN A 79 11.66 41.33 -10.03
N LYS A 80 12.85 41.39 -10.60
CA LYS A 80 13.05 41.90 -11.95
C LYS A 80 12.37 41.04 -13.01
N ALA A 81 12.37 39.74 -12.86
CA ALA A 81 11.63 38.83 -13.74
C ALA A 81 10.09 39.00 -13.62
N LEU A 82 9.61 39.28 -12.40
CA LEU A 82 8.18 39.56 -12.15
C LEU A 82 7.72 40.91 -12.71
N GLU A 83 8.55 41.96 -12.61
CA GLU A 83 8.27 43.30 -13.18
C GLU A 83 8.15 43.27 -14.71
N TYR A 84 8.97 42.45 -15.39
CA TYR A 84 8.96 42.32 -16.85
C TYR A 84 7.76 41.55 -17.40
N THR A 85 7.10 40.75 -16.61
CA THR A 85 6.01 39.90 -17.15
C THR A 85 4.65 40.57 -17.16
N ASN A 86 4.44 41.66 -16.45
CA ASN A 86 3.16 42.39 -16.31
C ASN A 86 1.95 41.46 -16.08
N TYR A 87 2.20 40.25 -15.53
CA TYR A 87 1.18 39.24 -15.29
C TYR A 87 0.72 39.33 -13.85
N GLU A 88 -0.59 39.39 -13.67
CA GLU A 88 -1.20 39.20 -12.36
C GLU A 88 -0.81 37.84 -11.77
N VAL A 89 -0.39 37.84 -10.52
CA VAL A 89 0.15 36.67 -9.81
C VAL A 89 -0.83 35.50 -9.83
N GLU A 90 -2.14 35.75 -9.85
CA GLU A 90 -3.17 34.72 -9.91
C GLU A 90 -3.18 33.95 -11.24
N ASN A 91 -2.98 34.61 -12.36
CA ASN A 91 -2.92 33.94 -13.67
C ASN A 91 -1.64 33.12 -13.86
N PHE A 92 -0.58 33.43 -13.11
CA PHE A 92 0.67 32.74 -13.19
C PHE A 92 0.62 31.39 -12.43
N ASN A 93 -0.05 31.35 -11.27
CA ASN A 93 -0.20 30.12 -10.45
C ASN A 93 -1.02 29.03 -11.17
N GLN A 94 -2.11 29.40 -11.84
CA GLN A 94 -2.95 28.44 -12.58
C GLN A 94 -2.26 27.86 -13.82
N ASN A 95 -1.31 28.60 -14.40
CA ASN A 95 -0.67 28.22 -15.66
C ASN A 95 0.71 27.58 -15.52
N LEU A 96 1.37 27.69 -14.36
CA LEU A 96 2.66 27.04 -14.10
C LEU A 96 2.54 25.52 -13.96
N ALA A 97 1.41 25.06 -13.48
CA ALA A 97 1.12 23.62 -13.40
C ALA A 97 0.97 22.94 -14.78
N VAL A 98 0.81 23.72 -15.85
CA VAL A 98 0.35 23.19 -17.15
C VAL A 98 1.40 23.24 -18.27
N SER A 99 2.51 24.01 -18.22
CA SER A 99 3.47 23.98 -19.34
C SER A 99 4.90 24.48 -19.07
N ASP A 100 5.87 23.66 -19.43
CA ASP A 100 7.32 23.93 -19.55
C ASP A 100 7.68 25.14 -20.47
N LYS A 101 6.75 25.58 -21.31
CA LYS A 101 6.99 26.65 -22.29
C LYS A 101 7.25 28.04 -21.69
N ARG A 102 6.73 28.32 -20.48
CA ARG A 102 6.88 29.64 -19.85
C ARG A 102 8.17 29.80 -19.05
N THR A 103 8.66 28.73 -18.42
CA THR A 103 9.99 28.76 -17.78
C THR A 103 11.06 29.11 -18.82
N THR A 104 10.93 28.57 -20.03
CA THR A 104 11.80 28.89 -21.17
C THR A 104 11.70 30.38 -21.58
N SER A 105 10.54 31.02 -21.45
CA SER A 105 10.37 32.43 -21.75
C SER A 105 10.98 33.34 -20.69
N ILE A 106 10.84 33.00 -19.41
CA ILE A 106 11.48 33.72 -18.29
C ILE A 106 13.01 33.63 -18.40
N VAL A 107 13.53 32.45 -18.71
CA VAL A 107 14.97 32.24 -18.93
C VAL A 107 15.48 33.05 -20.14
N LYS A 108 14.70 33.15 -21.24
CA LYS A 108 15.06 33.98 -22.40
C LYS A 108 15.12 35.47 -22.08
N VAL A 109 14.20 35.98 -21.27
CA VAL A 109 14.21 37.38 -20.82
C VAL A 109 15.40 37.63 -19.90
N LEU A 110 15.66 36.77 -18.92
CA LEU A 110 16.81 36.87 -18.00
C LEU A 110 18.15 36.85 -18.76
N VAL A 111 18.28 35.98 -19.77
CA VAL A 111 19.49 35.91 -20.63
C VAL A 111 19.68 37.19 -21.44
N LYS A 112 18.59 37.75 -21.95
CA LYS A 112 18.64 38.95 -22.81
C LYS A 112 19.03 40.20 -22.04
N ASP A 113 18.55 40.34 -20.81
CA ASP A 113 18.69 41.60 -20.06
C ASP A 113 19.82 41.61 -19.04
N SER A 114 20.33 40.42 -18.62
CA SER A 114 21.42 40.30 -17.63
C SER A 114 22.80 40.02 -18.22
N GLY A 115 22.89 39.76 -19.52
CA GLY A 115 24.16 39.39 -20.18
C GLY A 115 24.67 38.00 -19.82
N LEU A 116 23.92 37.19 -19.06
CA LEU A 116 24.27 35.83 -18.65
C LEU A 116 24.08 34.86 -19.83
N LYS A 117 24.98 33.87 -19.94
CA LYS A 117 24.81 32.78 -20.91
C LYS A 117 23.77 31.79 -20.43
N LYS A 118 23.03 31.20 -21.36
CA LYS A 118 21.98 30.18 -21.07
C LYS A 118 22.54 28.98 -20.26
N SER A 119 23.82 28.67 -20.44
CA SER A 119 24.55 27.64 -19.68
C SER A 119 24.72 27.96 -18.20
N ASP A 120 24.69 29.26 -17.83
CA ASP A 120 24.98 29.72 -16.48
C ASP A 120 23.70 29.79 -15.62
N ILE A 121 22.53 29.46 -16.21
CA ILE A 121 21.24 29.53 -15.56
C ILE A 121 20.74 28.10 -15.26
N ASN A 122 20.77 27.71 -13.99
CA ASN A 122 20.13 26.48 -13.56
C ASN A 122 18.61 26.71 -13.52
N VAL A 123 17.91 26.26 -14.59
CA VAL A 123 16.48 26.46 -14.79
C VAL A 123 15.65 25.79 -13.67
N GLN A 124 16.07 24.62 -13.19
CA GLN A 124 15.38 23.91 -12.08
C GLN A 124 15.56 24.66 -10.76
N LYS A 125 16.74 25.19 -10.50
CA LYS A 125 17.01 26.00 -9.29
C LYS A 125 16.23 27.32 -9.35
N LEU A 126 16.20 27.99 -10.51
CA LEU A 126 15.43 29.22 -10.71
C LEU A 126 13.92 28.98 -10.52
N LYS A 127 13.39 27.86 -11.03
CA LYS A 127 12.00 27.46 -10.85
C LYS A 127 11.70 27.20 -9.36
N SER A 128 12.55 26.46 -8.66
CA SER A 128 12.40 26.18 -7.23
C SER A 128 12.47 27.46 -6.39
N ASP A 129 13.43 28.35 -6.67
CA ASP A 129 13.60 29.61 -5.93
C ASP A 129 12.43 30.58 -6.20
N TYR A 130 11.89 30.57 -7.43
CA TYR A 130 10.71 31.33 -7.81
C TYR A 130 9.44 30.79 -7.12
N GLU A 131 9.21 29.50 -7.12
CA GLU A 131 8.09 28.86 -6.42
C GLU A 131 8.16 29.12 -4.90
N LYS A 132 9.34 29.08 -4.31
CA LYS A 132 9.57 29.45 -2.90
C LYS A 132 9.24 30.90 -2.60
N GLU A 133 9.60 31.81 -3.48
CA GLU A 133 9.35 33.25 -3.26
C GLU A 133 7.89 33.66 -3.52
N LEU A 134 7.23 33.05 -4.51
CA LEU A 134 5.78 33.19 -4.72
C LEU A 134 4.99 32.69 -3.48
N ASN A 135 5.36 31.52 -2.98
CA ASN A 135 4.77 30.97 -1.78
C ASN A 135 4.97 31.89 -0.57
N LYS A 136 6.14 32.56 -0.44
CA LYS A 136 6.38 33.54 0.62
C LYS A 136 5.47 34.77 0.50
N LYS A 137 5.36 35.37 -0.69
CA LYS A 137 4.54 36.59 -0.88
C LYS A 137 3.05 36.35 -0.66
N SER A 138 2.53 35.20 -1.10
CA SER A 138 1.14 34.82 -0.86
C SER A 138 0.89 34.45 0.60
N THR A 139 1.86 33.76 1.24
CA THR A 139 1.77 33.27 2.61
C THR A 139 1.91 34.38 3.64
N GLN A 140 2.82 35.37 3.42
CA GLN A 140 3.04 36.48 4.37
C GLN A 140 1.82 37.38 4.51
N ARG A 141 1.08 37.64 3.40
CA ARG A 141 -0.20 38.38 3.45
C ARG A 141 -1.35 37.58 4.09
N ASN A 142 -1.32 36.25 4.00
CA ASN A 142 -2.37 35.38 4.55
C ASN A 142 -2.11 35.01 6.02
N GLN A 143 -0.85 34.80 6.45
CA GLN A 143 -0.52 34.41 7.82
C GLN A 143 -0.91 35.47 8.85
N ASP A 144 -0.69 36.74 8.54
CA ASP A 144 -1.03 37.85 9.45
C ASP A 144 -2.53 37.96 9.75
N ASN A 145 -3.38 37.32 8.94
CA ASN A 145 -4.83 37.39 9.06
C ASN A 145 -5.45 36.19 9.79
N TYR A 146 -4.66 35.22 10.25
CA TYR A 146 -5.17 34.00 10.85
C TYR A 146 -4.60 33.74 12.24
N LEU A 147 -5.36 32.99 13.04
CA LEU A 147 -4.96 32.46 14.36
C LEU A 147 -5.25 30.96 14.43
N VAL A 148 -4.45 30.24 15.20
CA VAL A 148 -4.76 28.86 15.61
C VAL A 148 -5.45 28.92 16.99
N VAL A 149 -6.62 28.32 17.08
CA VAL A 149 -7.36 28.18 18.35
C VAL A 149 -7.29 26.73 18.78
N ILE A 150 -6.68 26.48 19.92
CA ILE A 150 -6.60 25.14 20.52
C ILE A 150 -7.61 25.06 21.66
N SER A 151 -8.44 24.01 21.65
CA SER A 151 -9.46 23.78 22.66
C SER A 151 -9.57 22.29 23.01
N ARG A 152 -9.84 22.00 24.28
CA ARG A 152 -10.23 20.66 24.77
C ARG A 152 -11.69 20.65 25.22
N HIS A 153 -12.39 21.74 25.07
CA HIS A 153 -13.77 21.81 25.54
C HIS A 153 -14.70 20.96 24.68
N PRO A 154 -15.57 20.12 25.25
CA PRO A 154 -16.41 19.18 24.51
C PRO A 154 -17.35 19.85 23.52
N TYR A 155 -17.79 21.09 23.77
CA TYR A 155 -18.58 21.86 22.82
C TYR A 155 -17.84 22.10 21.49
N ASP A 156 -16.56 22.50 21.57
CA ASP A 156 -15.74 22.75 20.40
C ASP A 156 -15.42 21.45 19.64
N ILE A 157 -15.23 20.34 20.36
CA ILE A 157 -15.00 19.02 19.78
C ILE A 157 -16.28 18.51 19.12
N ALA A 158 -17.43 18.57 19.81
CA ALA A 158 -18.70 18.10 19.27
C ALA A 158 -19.14 18.89 18.03
N GLY A 159 -18.87 20.20 18.00
CA GLY A 159 -19.15 21.07 16.86
C GLY A 159 -18.14 20.99 15.71
N MET A 160 -17.17 20.07 15.75
CA MET A 160 -16.01 20.06 14.83
C MET A 160 -16.34 19.99 13.34
N SER A 161 -17.48 19.42 12.98
CA SER A 161 -17.88 19.22 11.58
C SER A 161 -19.31 19.65 11.28
N THR A 162 -20.11 19.96 12.28
CA THR A 162 -21.52 20.31 12.12
C THR A 162 -21.65 21.74 11.58
N ASN A 163 -22.42 21.90 10.49
CA ASN A 163 -22.62 23.18 9.79
C ASN A 163 -21.31 23.89 9.40
N ARG A 164 -20.30 23.12 8.97
CA ARG A 164 -19.02 23.64 8.49
C ARG A 164 -18.95 23.62 6.96
N GLY A 165 -17.98 24.33 6.41
CA GLY A 165 -17.73 24.35 4.97
C GLY A 165 -17.14 23.04 4.39
N TRP A 166 -17.09 21.97 5.18
CA TRP A 166 -16.60 20.64 4.78
C TRP A 166 -17.52 19.51 5.22
N THR A 167 -17.50 18.41 4.49
CA THR A 167 -18.24 17.19 4.84
C THR A 167 -17.45 16.31 5.79
N SER A 168 -18.11 15.68 6.76
CA SER A 168 -17.51 14.70 7.66
C SER A 168 -18.55 13.70 8.15
N CYS A 169 -18.16 12.42 8.28
CA CYS A 169 -18.98 11.41 8.94
C CYS A 169 -19.25 11.69 10.43
N MET A 170 -18.53 12.65 11.01
CA MET A 170 -18.70 13.12 12.42
C MET A 170 -19.57 14.38 12.51
N ASP A 171 -20.32 14.73 11.48
CA ASP A 171 -21.35 15.78 11.54
C ASP A 171 -22.53 15.29 12.39
N LEU A 172 -22.99 16.09 13.36
CA LEU A 172 -24.05 15.69 14.28
C LEU A 172 -25.42 15.57 13.63
N ASP A 173 -25.65 16.29 12.54
CA ASP A 173 -26.94 16.31 11.86
C ASP A 173 -27.02 15.28 10.73
N THR A 174 -25.90 15.01 10.03
CA THR A 174 -25.85 14.18 8.81
C THR A 174 -24.83 13.03 8.87
N GLY A 175 -23.95 13.03 9.88
CA GLY A 175 -22.86 12.05 9.99
C GLY A 175 -23.31 10.69 10.55
N GLY A 176 -22.84 9.61 9.94
CA GLY A 176 -23.14 8.24 10.38
C GLY A 176 -22.28 7.74 11.56
N GLN A 177 -21.26 8.49 11.98
CA GLN A 177 -20.26 8.07 12.97
C GLN A 177 -20.15 9.02 14.18
N THR A 178 -21.28 9.57 14.60
CA THR A 178 -21.34 10.53 15.74
C THR A 178 -20.89 9.93 17.08
N PHE A 179 -20.92 8.60 17.23
CA PHE A 179 -20.43 7.92 18.42
C PHE A 179 -18.92 8.13 18.65
N HIS A 180 -18.11 8.30 17.62
CA HIS A 180 -16.68 8.61 17.74
C HIS A 180 -16.43 9.96 18.43
N ILE A 181 -17.35 10.93 18.28
CA ILE A 181 -17.24 12.21 18.99
C ILE A 181 -17.29 11.98 20.50
N MET A 182 -18.14 11.06 20.97
CA MET A 182 -18.24 10.72 22.38
C MET A 182 -16.93 10.08 22.89
N GLU A 183 -16.33 9.20 22.08
CA GLU A 183 -15.03 8.60 22.39
C GLU A 183 -13.92 9.65 22.44
N ASP A 184 -13.89 10.57 21.47
CA ASP A 184 -12.93 11.68 21.47
C ASP A 184 -13.04 12.54 22.74
N VAL A 185 -14.26 12.82 23.17
CA VAL A 185 -14.51 13.56 24.42
C VAL A 185 -14.02 12.79 25.65
N LYS A 186 -14.30 11.48 25.72
CA LYS A 186 -13.83 10.60 26.81
C LYS A 186 -12.31 10.50 26.85
N LYS A 187 -11.67 10.32 25.70
CA LYS A 187 -10.22 10.21 25.57
C LYS A 187 -9.48 11.53 25.79
N GLY A 188 -10.19 12.65 25.91
CA GLY A 188 -9.61 13.98 26.13
C GLY A 188 -8.95 14.57 24.88
N THR A 189 -9.45 14.23 23.70
CA THR A 189 -9.02 14.81 22.42
C THR A 189 -9.04 16.34 22.47
N ILE A 190 -8.09 16.96 21.81
CA ILE A 190 -7.95 18.40 21.62
C ILE A 190 -8.29 18.72 20.18
N ILE A 191 -8.95 19.85 19.94
CA ILE A 191 -9.17 20.35 18.59
C ILE A 191 -8.39 21.64 18.37
N ALA A 192 -7.76 21.75 17.19
CA ALA A 192 -7.14 22.98 16.72
C ALA A 192 -7.90 23.50 15.52
N TYR A 193 -8.40 24.73 15.61
CA TYR A 193 -9.07 25.45 14.53
C TYR A 193 -8.17 26.52 13.94
N LEU A 194 -8.23 26.73 12.63
CA LEU A 194 -7.73 27.90 11.95
C LEU A 194 -8.88 28.89 11.76
N ILE A 195 -8.77 30.08 12.32
CA ILE A 195 -9.78 31.14 12.22
C ILE A 195 -9.18 32.43 11.69
N LYS A 196 -10.00 33.31 11.10
CA LYS A 196 -9.59 34.65 10.70
C LYS A 196 -9.49 35.59 11.88
N LYS A 197 -8.51 36.48 11.90
CA LYS A 197 -8.32 37.49 12.98
C LYS A 197 -9.41 38.55 13.01
N ASP A 198 -9.97 38.87 11.87
CA ASP A 198 -11.09 39.81 11.71
C ASP A 198 -12.43 39.18 12.10
N ASP A 199 -12.53 37.86 12.02
CA ASP A 199 -13.69 37.09 12.47
C ASP A 199 -13.22 36.04 13.50
N LEU A 200 -13.19 36.42 14.79
CA LEU A 200 -12.82 35.53 15.88
C LEU A 200 -13.89 34.46 16.20
N ASN A 201 -14.83 34.26 15.31
CA ASN A 201 -15.90 33.30 15.47
C ASN A 201 -15.38 31.87 15.21
N ILE A 202 -15.31 31.06 16.26
CA ILE A 202 -14.90 29.66 16.18
C ILE A 202 -15.93 28.78 15.45
N ASN A 203 -17.14 29.28 15.24
CA ASN A 203 -18.18 28.58 14.48
C ASN A 203 -18.00 28.71 12.97
N ASN A 204 -17.07 29.56 12.52
CA ASN A 204 -16.73 29.72 11.10
C ASN A 204 -15.22 29.53 10.87
N PRO A 205 -14.65 28.35 11.22
CA PRO A 205 -13.23 28.08 11.01
C PRO A 205 -12.95 27.82 9.53
N VAL A 206 -11.71 28.11 9.14
CA VAL A 206 -11.20 27.87 7.79
C VAL A 206 -10.71 26.43 7.65
N ALA A 207 -10.12 25.88 8.72
CA ALA A 207 -9.66 24.51 8.78
C ALA A 207 -9.66 24.01 10.23
N ARG A 208 -9.58 22.68 10.39
CA ARG A 208 -9.41 22.04 11.70
C ARG A 208 -8.48 20.85 11.63
N VAL A 209 -7.90 20.48 12.76
CA VAL A 209 -7.19 19.21 12.99
C VAL A 209 -7.44 18.74 14.41
N LEU A 210 -7.50 17.43 14.62
CA LEU A 210 -7.58 16.82 15.94
C LEU A 210 -6.17 16.54 16.48
N ILE A 211 -6.06 16.61 17.80
CA ILE A 211 -4.86 16.28 18.55
C ILE A 211 -5.25 15.23 19.58
N LYS A 212 -4.67 14.04 19.44
CA LYS A 212 -4.96 12.88 20.27
C LYS A 212 -4.01 12.82 21.46
N PRO A 213 -4.51 12.62 22.67
CA PRO A 213 -3.67 12.32 23.82
C PRO A 213 -3.15 10.90 23.74
N TYR A 214 -1.89 10.74 24.04
CA TYR A 214 -1.24 9.45 24.25
C TYR A 214 -1.18 9.20 25.77
N VAL A 215 -1.81 8.13 26.21
CA VAL A 215 -1.97 7.83 27.64
C VAL A 215 -1.14 6.62 28.06
N SER A 216 -0.70 6.60 29.32
CA SER A 216 -0.05 5.46 29.97
C SER A 216 -1.08 4.39 30.36
N GLU A 217 -0.61 3.21 30.74
CA GLU A 217 -1.46 2.12 31.27
C GLU A 217 -2.32 2.55 32.46
N ASN A 218 -1.82 3.52 33.24
CA ASN A 218 -2.55 4.09 34.37
C ASN A 218 -3.55 5.20 33.97
N GLY A 219 -3.77 5.42 32.67
CA GLY A 219 -4.64 6.48 32.15
C GLY A 219 -4.06 7.89 32.27
N GLU A 220 -2.77 8.05 32.55
CA GLU A 220 -2.12 9.35 32.58
C GLU A 220 -1.70 9.78 31.18
N GLU A 221 -2.08 10.98 30.76
CA GLU A 221 -1.62 11.58 29.53
C GLU A 221 -0.11 11.84 29.58
N ILE A 222 0.64 11.25 28.68
CA ILE A 222 2.10 11.38 28.60
C ILE A 222 2.60 12.16 27.39
N ALA A 223 1.83 12.19 26.31
CA ALA A 223 2.15 12.95 25.10
C ALA A 223 0.87 13.38 24.35
N LEU A 224 1.02 14.29 23.41
CA LEU A 224 -0.01 14.77 22.52
C LEU A 224 0.50 14.71 21.09
N PHE A 225 -0.29 14.16 20.18
CA PHE A 225 0.04 14.07 18.76
C PHE A 225 -1.07 14.64 17.89
N ARG A 226 -0.68 15.29 16.79
CA ARG A 226 -1.64 15.68 15.76
C ARG A 226 -2.13 14.42 15.05
N ASP A 227 -3.44 14.26 14.98
CA ASP A 227 -4.06 13.13 14.30
C ASP A 227 -3.66 13.07 12.82
N LYS A 228 -3.32 11.88 12.32
CA LYS A 228 -2.84 11.63 10.97
C LYS A 228 -3.70 10.68 10.14
N GLU A 229 -4.79 10.19 10.73
CA GLU A 229 -5.73 9.37 9.98
C GLU A 229 -6.39 10.13 8.83
N VAL A 230 -7.16 9.43 8.02
CA VAL A 230 -7.77 9.82 6.74
C VAL A 230 -8.30 11.26 6.69
N ASP A 231 -8.52 11.89 7.84
CA ASP A 231 -9.05 13.24 8.01
C ASP A 231 -8.12 14.21 8.77
N GLU A 232 -6.80 14.03 8.63
CA GLU A 232 -5.79 14.84 9.36
C GLU A 232 -6.14 16.33 9.42
N VAL A 233 -6.49 16.93 8.29
CA VAL A 233 -6.92 18.32 8.20
C VAL A 233 -8.20 18.43 7.39
N LYS A 234 -9.24 19.00 7.98
CA LYS A 234 -10.47 19.39 7.27
C LYS A 234 -10.47 20.87 6.95
N GLY A 235 -11.04 21.25 5.80
CA GLY A 235 -11.09 22.64 5.34
C GLY A 235 -9.85 23.02 4.53
N GLU A 236 -9.60 24.32 4.41
CA GLU A 236 -8.51 24.90 3.61
C GLU A 236 -7.42 25.50 4.51
N PRO A 237 -6.41 24.71 4.92
CA PRO A 237 -5.35 25.19 5.79
C PRO A 237 -4.43 26.16 5.06
N VAL A 238 -4.00 27.22 5.74
CA VAL A 238 -2.91 28.08 5.28
C VAL A 238 -1.57 27.56 5.76
N LYS A 239 -0.49 27.96 5.08
CA LYS A 239 0.89 27.65 5.50
C LYS A 239 1.14 28.20 6.92
N GLY A 240 1.83 27.45 7.75
CA GLY A 240 2.06 27.79 9.14
C GLY A 240 1.04 27.16 10.12
N PHE A 241 -0.10 26.66 9.63
CA PHE A 241 -1.13 26.08 10.50
C PHE A 241 -0.63 24.83 11.23
N LYS A 242 -0.10 23.86 10.48
CA LYS A 242 0.45 22.62 11.05
C LYS A 242 1.70 22.90 11.88
N GLU A 243 2.56 23.75 11.40
CA GLU A 243 3.82 24.13 12.06
C GLU A 243 3.56 24.79 13.42
N THR A 244 2.56 25.68 13.52
CA THR A 244 2.17 26.31 14.80
C THR A 244 1.68 25.28 15.81
N ILE A 245 0.88 24.31 15.36
CA ILE A 245 0.39 23.23 16.22
C ILE A 245 1.56 22.36 16.67
N ASP A 246 2.43 21.94 15.75
CA ASP A 246 3.57 21.07 16.04
C ASP A 246 4.54 21.74 17.03
N ALA A 247 4.82 23.04 16.86
CA ALA A 247 5.65 23.81 17.79
C ALA A 247 4.99 23.94 19.18
N TRP A 248 3.67 24.14 19.22
CA TRP A 248 2.95 24.16 20.49
C TRP A 248 2.98 22.78 21.17
N LEU A 249 2.77 21.71 20.41
CA LEU A 249 2.88 20.34 20.91
C LEU A 249 4.27 20.06 21.48
N GLU A 250 5.34 20.36 20.73
CA GLU A 250 6.73 20.15 21.19
C GLU A 250 7.02 20.88 22.51
N LYS A 251 6.46 22.07 22.70
CA LYS A 251 6.66 22.90 23.91
C LYS A 251 5.86 22.42 25.11
N ASN A 252 4.72 21.76 24.90
CA ASN A 252 3.78 21.42 25.98
C ASN A 252 3.74 19.92 26.29
N GLN A 253 4.77 19.17 25.89
CA GLN A 253 4.90 17.75 26.22
C GLN A 253 5.34 17.53 27.66
N LYS A 254 4.83 16.47 28.30
CA LYS A 254 5.34 15.96 29.58
C LYS A 254 6.66 15.18 29.40
N LEU A 255 6.91 14.66 28.21
CA LEU A 255 8.14 13.96 27.86
C LEU A 255 9.28 14.94 27.59
N ASN A 256 10.52 14.51 27.84
CA ASN A 256 11.68 15.25 27.38
C ASN A 256 11.76 15.22 25.83
N LYS A 257 12.44 16.23 25.26
CA LYS A 257 12.50 16.46 23.80
C LYS A 257 12.95 15.21 23.00
N THR A 258 13.90 14.45 23.52
CA THR A 258 14.44 13.26 22.84
C THR A 258 13.40 12.14 22.80
N LYS A 259 12.78 11.82 23.93
CA LYS A 259 11.73 10.80 24.01
C LYS A 259 10.51 11.20 23.18
N TYR A 260 10.12 12.46 23.21
CA TYR A 260 9.02 12.97 22.41
C TYR A 260 9.28 12.82 20.90
N LYS A 261 10.48 13.17 20.43
CA LYS A 261 10.85 13.01 19.02
C LYS A 261 10.87 11.57 18.57
N GLN A 262 11.35 10.65 19.41
CA GLN A 262 11.30 9.22 19.14
C GLN A 262 9.86 8.73 19.03
N LEU A 263 9.02 9.10 19.99
CA LEU A 263 7.62 8.74 20.04
C LEU A 263 6.84 9.34 18.86
N LYS A 264 7.12 10.62 18.52
CA LYS A 264 6.53 11.29 17.35
C LYS A 264 6.93 10.61 16.05
N GLY A 265 8.19 10.19 15.90
CA GLY A 265 8.63 9.44 14.72
C GLY A 265 7.81 8.16 14.51
N LEU A 266 7.53 7.46 15.59
CA LEU A 266 6.70 6.25 15.58
C LEU A 266 5.24 6.55 15.26
N TYR A 267 4.68 7.60 15.82
CA TYR A 267 3.33 8.08 15.53
C TYR A 267 3.21 8.61 14.09
N ASP A 268 4.25 9.30 13.61
CA ASP A 268 4.32 9.84 12.26
C ASP A 268 4.39 8.77 11.17
N GLU A 269 4.73 7.54 11.54
CA GLU A 269 4.70 6.37 10.66
C GLU A 269 3.31 5.70 10.58
N GLY A 270 2.27 6.30 11.20
CA GLY A 270 0.89 5.83 11.12
C GLY A 270 0.49 4.79 12.18
N ARG A 271 1.18 4.73 13.37
CA ARG A 271 1.24 3.49 14.14
C ARG A 271 1.21 3.61 15.65
N CYS A 272 0.52 4.58 16.17
CA CYS A 272 0.42 4.76 17.62
C CYS A 272 -1.00 5.10 18.07
N GLU A 273 -1.89 4.15 17.96
CA GLU A 273 -3.09 4.16 18.81
C GLU A 273 -2.81 3.53 20.18
N TYR A 274 -1.74 2.74 20.29
CA TYR A 274 -1.44 1.93 21.46
C TYR A 274 -0.29 2.48 22.31
N ASN A 275 -0.44 2.27 23.61
CA ASN A 275 0.51 2.69 24.62
C ASN A 275 1.88 2.01 24.44
N LEU A 276 2.92 2.77 24.08
CA LEU A 276 4.30 2.24 23.98
C LEU A 276 4.84 1.66 25.31
N ASN A 277 4.18 1.94 26.43
CA ASN A 277 4.48 1.34 27.71
C ASN A 277 3.59 0.14 28.04
N ALA A 278 2.64 -0.22 27.14
CA ALA A 278 1.82 -1.40 27.32
C ALA A 278 2.70 -2.61 27.61
N SER A 279 2.34 -3.42 28.56
CA SER A 279 3.02 -4.68 28.79
C SER A 279 2.83 -5.60 27.58
N VAL A 280 3.68 -6.61 27.45
CA VAL A 280 3.53 -7.59 26.36
C VAL A 280 2.18 -8.31 26.47
N GLU A 281 1.71 -8.57 27.70
CA GLU A 281 0.40 -9.16 27.95
C GLU A 281 -0.74 -8.25 27.48
N ALA A 282 -0.66 -6.94 27.72
CA ALA A 282 -1.67 -5.99 27.26
C ALA A 282 -1.72 -5.96 25.73
N ILE A 283 -0.56 -5.94 25.06
CA ILE A 283 -0.48 -6.01 23.60
C ILE A 283 -1.08 -7.32 23.09
N LEU A 284 -0.73 -8.44 23.69
CA LEU A 284 -1.24 -9.75 23.27
C LEU A 284 -2.76 -9.86 23.45
N ASN A 285 -3.33 -9.26 24.51
CA ASN A 285 -4.78 -9.23 24.73
C ASN A 285 -5.53 -8.50 23.60
N ASP A 286 -4.89 -7.52 22.95
CA ASP A 286 -5.49 -6.77 21.85
C ASP A 286 -5.38 -7.48 20.50
N PHE A 287 -4.31 -8.27 20.30
CA PHE A 287 -3.98 -8.87 18.99
C PHE A 287 -4.16 -10.38 18.90
N VAL A 288 -4.40 -11.06 20.03
CA VAL A 288 -4.65 -12.52 20.07
C VAL A 288 -6.15 -12.80 20.03
N GLU A 289 -6.59 -13.44 18.97
CA GLU A 289 -7.94 -14.03 18.90
C GLU A 289 -7.90 -15.43 19.51
N GLY A 290 -8.05 -15.51 20.85
CA GLY A 290 -7.95 -16.76 21.59
C GLY A 290 -7.34 -16.58 22.97
N THR A 291 -6.42 -17.43 23.36
CA THR A 291 -5.69 -17.38 24.63
C THR A 291 -4.19 -17.50 24.40
N PHE A 292 -3.40 -16.99 25.33
CA PHE A 292 -1.95 -17.12 25.28
C PHE A 292 -1.37 -17.48 26.66
N GLU A 293 -0.19 -18.02 26.64
CA GLU A 293 0.60 -18.36 27.82
C GLU A 293 2.05 -17.88 27.61
N ILE A 294 2.61 -17.24 28.62
CA ILE A 294 4.00 -16.80 28.62
C ILE A 294 4.78 -17.67 29.59
N ASP A 295 5.74 -18.43 29.05
CA ASP A 295 6.67 -19.25 29.83
C ASP A 295 8.08 -18.69 29.62
N GLY A 296 8.61 -18.04 30.66
CA GLY A 296 9.89 -17.35 30.62
C GLY A 296 9.89 -16.26 29.54
N ASN A 297 10.61 -16.49 28.45
CA ASN A 297 10.66 -15.57 27.29
C ASN A 297 9.97 -16.13 26.04
N THR A 298 9.18 -17.19 26.18
CA THR A 298 8.44 -17.84 25.09
C THR A 298 6.95 -17.57 25.23
N ILE A 299 6.30 -17.18 24.15
CA ILE A 299 4.88 -16.93 24.06
C ILE A 299 4.24 -18.01 23.20
N ASN A 300 3.32 -18.77 23.77
CA ASN A 300 2.51 -19.75 23.06
C ASN A 300 1.07 -19.27 22.94
N ILE A 301 0.47 -19.41 21.76
CA ILE A 301 -0.86 -18.88 21.47
C ILE A 301 -1.78 -20.00 21.02
N LYS A 302 -2.95 -20.09 21.65
CA LYS A 302 -4.08 -20.93 21.25
C LYS A 302 -5.12 -20.06 20.55
N GLY A 303 -5.02 -19.97 19.23
CA GLY A 303 -5.82 -19.10 18.38
C GLY A 303 -4.95 -18.37 17.37
N ASN A 304 -5.43 -17.24 16.87
CA ASN A 304 -4.73 -16.41 15.88
C ASN A 304 -3.96 -15.28 16.55
N LEU A 305 -2.85 -14.84 15.92
CA LEU A 305 -2.17 -13.59 16.26
C LEU A 305 -2.13 -12.69 15.03
N LYS A 306 -2.72 -11.50 15.14
CA LYS A 306 -2.79 -10.50 14.05
C LYS A 306 -1.99 -9.26 14.40
N LEU A 307 -0.74 -9.21 13.91
CA LEU A 307 0.15 -8.04 14.04
C LEU A 307 0.32 -7.32 12.68
N GLU A 308 -0.73 -7.30 11.87
CA GLU A 308 -0.75 -6.62 10.60
C GLU A 308 -0.56 -5.11 10.77
N ASP A 309 0.35 -4.50 9.96
CA ASP A 309 0.68 -3.06 10.00
C ASP A 309 1.13 -2.55 11.38
N GLU A 310 1.69 -3.42 12.24
CA GLU A 310 2.08 -3.13 13.61
C GLU A 310 3.56 -3.45 13.91
N PRO A 311 4.53 -2.87 13.15
CA PRO A 311 5.96 -3.24 13.27
C PRO A 311 6.57 -2.88 14.62
N ILE A 312 5.95 -1.95 15.33
CA ILE A 312 6.42 -1.52 16.65
C ILE A 312 6.15 -2.63 17.66
N PHE A 313 4.95 -3.21 17.63
CA PHE A 313 4.59 -4.27 18.56
C PHE A 313 5.33 -5.56 18.24
N TYR A 314 5.45 -5.93 16.97
CA TYR A 314 6.30 -7.05 16.57
C TYR A 314 7.71 -6.90 17.14
N LYS A 315 8.38 -5.76 16.87
CA LYS A 315 9.73 -5.49 17.39
C LYS A 315 9.80 -5.41 18.92
N LYS A 316 8.78 -4.85 19.57
CA LYS A 316 8.72 -4.75 21.03
C LYS A 316 8.62 -6.13 21.67
N ILE A 317 7.73 -6.99 21.16
CA ILE A 317 7.57 -8.36 21.65
C ILE A 317 8.87 -9.13 21.39
N THR A 318 9.34 -9.16 20.14
CA THR A 318 10.48 -9.98 19.72
C THR A 318 11.84 -9.49 20.23
N LYS A 319 11.90 -8.33 20.88
CA LYS A 319 13.10 -7.86 21.56
C LYS A 319 13.48 -8.71 22.76
N ASN A 320 12.49 -9.13 23.56
CA ASN A 320 12.69 -9.84 24.82
C ASN A 320 12.03 -11.21 24.85
N TYR A 321 11.10 -11.46 23.94
CA TYR A 321 10.33 -12.70 23.83
C TYR A 321 10.50 -13.30 22.43
N LYS A 322 10.21 -14.57 22.30
CA LYS A 322 10.01 -15.27 21.04
C LYS A 322 8.63 -15.92 21.06
N PHE A 323 8.00 -16.03 19.92
CA PHE A 323 6.83 -16.87 19.80
C PHE A 323 7.28 -18.34 19.69
N GLY A 324 6.65 -19.21 20.45
CA GLY A 324 6.88 -20.65 20.36
C GLY A 324 5.92 -21.27 19.35
N TYR A 325 4.69 -21.52 19.77
CA TYR A 325 3.64 -22.13 18.96
C TYR A 325 2.43 -21.21 18.82
N VAL A 326 1.87 -21.15 17.61
CA VAL A 326 0.59 -20.48 17.32
C VAL A 326 -0.33 -21.50 16.67
N SER A 327 -1.45 -21.87 17.34
CA SER A 327 -2.33 -22.94 16.84
C SER A 327 -3.21 -22.54 15.64
N GLY A 328 -3.47 -21.25 15.45
CA GLY A 328 -4.17 -20.67 14.32
C GLY A 328 -3.24 -19.94 13.38
N ASN A 329 -3.71 -18.84 12.82
CA ASN A 329 -2.96 -18.02 11.88
C ASN A 329 -1.99 -17.06 12.61
N PHE A 330 -0.86 -16.81 11.97
CA PHE A 330 0.09 -15.80 12.38
C PHE A 330 0.23 -14.73 11.28
N GLU A 331 -0.19 -13.51 11.57
CA GLU A 331 -0.15 -12.39 10.62
C GLU A 331 0.88 -11.35 11.07
N CYS A 332 1.93 -11.16 10.26
CA CYS A 332 2.93 -10.09 10.43
C CYS A 332 3.19 -9.33 9.11
N ARG A 333 2.20 -9.34 8.23
CA ARG A 333 2.26 -8.63 6.95
C ARG A 333 2.29 -7.12 7.14
N ASP A 334 2.78 -6.41 6.12
CA ASP A 334 2.83 -4.94 6.03
C ASP A 334 3.57 -4.24 7.20
N ASN A 335 4.59 -4.92 7.74
CA ASN A 335 5.33 -4.46 8.92
C ASN A 335 6.71 -3.87 8.61
N LYS A 336 7.08 -3.73 7.33
CA LYS A 336 8.43 -3.29 6.91
C LYS A 336 9.55 -4.12 7.57
N LEU A 337 9.28 -5.39 7.88
CA LEU A 337 10.24 -6.29 8.51
C LEU A 337 11.39 -6.57 7.55
N THR A 338 12.59 -6.59 8.09
CA THR A 338 13.80 -7.01 7.38
C THR A 338 14.29 -8.38 7.85
N SER A 339 13.65 -8.99 8.87
CA SER A 339 13.96 -10.30 9.43
C SER A 339 12.73 -10.86 10.13
N LEU A 340 12.57 -12.17 10.12
CA LEU A 340 11.54 -12.92 10.85
C LEU A 340 12.01 -13.40 12.23
N LYS A 341 13.13 -12.88 12.72
CA LYS A 341 13.64 -13.24 14.03
C LYS A 341 12.58 -13.04 15.13
N GLY A 342 12.30 -14.09 15.88
CA GLY A 342 11.28 -14.11 16.93
C GLY A 342 9.90 -14.55 16.47
N ALA A 343 9.71 -14.83 15.18
CA ALA A 343 8.50 -15.51 14.71
C ALA A 343 8.32 -16.89 15.35
N PRO A 344 7.10 -17.46 15.32
CA PRO A 344 6.82 -18.78 15.89
C PRO A 344 7.70 -19.88 15.28
N GLU A 345 8.02 -20.89 16.08
CA GLU A 345 8.70 -22.10 15.58
C GLU A 345 7.73 -22.97 14.76
N GLU A 346 6.43 -22.96 15.12
CA GLU A 346 5.37 -23.70 14.44
C GLU A 346 4.08 -22.88 14.39
N VAL A 347 3.35 -22.96 13.26
CA VAL A 347 2.05 -22.32 13.04
C VAL A 347 1.07 -23.39 12.55
N GLY A 348 -0.04 -23.58 13.28
CA GLY A 348 -1.05 -24.57 12.93
C GLY A 348 -1.95 -24.16 11.75
N GLY A 349 -2.16 -22.86 11.55
CA GLY A 349 -2.88 -22.26 10.45
C GLY A 349 -1.96 -21.68 9.38
N ASP A 350 -2.35 -20.52 8.84
CA ASP A 350 -1.61 -19.81 7.81
C ASP A 350 -0.55 -18.88 8.42
N PHE A 351 0.53 -18.67 7.68
CA PHE A 351 1.58 -17.71 8.04
C PHE A 351 1.68 -16.60 6.99
N TYR A 352 1.40 -15.35 7.39
CA TYR A 352 1.39 -14.19 6.51
C TYR A 352 2.54 -13.25 6.83
N CYS A 353 3.57 -13.21 5.96
CA CYS A 353 4.68 -12.26 6.06
C CYS A 353 4.89 -11.44 4.77
N PHE A 354 3.88 -11.36 3.92
CA PHE A 354 3.93 -10.59 2.69
C PHE A 354 3.93 -9.06 2.93
N PHE A 355 4.18 -8.25 1.89
CA PHE A 355 4.34 -6.79 1.98
C PHE A 355 5.35 -6.34 3.04
N ASN A 356 6.50 -7.01 3.11
CA ASN A 356 7.58 -6.62 4.01
C ASN A 356 8.86 -6.23 3.22
N LYS A 357 10.02 -6.19 3.87
CA LYS A 357 11.32 -5.91 3.27
C LYS A 357 12.32 -7.04 3.51
N LEU A 358 11.81 -8.26 3.61
CA LEU A 358 12.61 -9.44 3.87
C LEU A 358 13.57 -9.70 2.70
N THR A 359 14.81 -10.03 3.01
CA THR A 359 15.82 -10.44 2.04
C THR A 359 16.17 -11.93 2.16
N SER A 360 15.76 -12.59 3.25
CA SER A 360 15.80 -14.02 3.49
C SER A 360 14.64 -14.43 4.37
N LEU A 361 14.35 -15.73 4.46
CA LEU A 361 13.32 -16.29 5.33
C LEU A 361 13.91 -16.83 6.64
N GLU A 362 15.15 -16.47 6.98
CA GLU A 362 15.77 -16.87 8.24
C GLU A 362 14.90 -16.43 9.44
N GLY A 363 14.55 -17.39 10.29
CA GLY A 363 13.65 -17.18 11.42
C GLY A 363 12.17 -17.44 11.10
N ALA A 364 11.82 -17.89 9.92
CA ALA A 364 10.47 -18.38 9.62
C ALA A 364 10.16 -19.66 10.43
N PRO A 365 8.86 -20.01 10.60
CA PRO A 365 8.46 -21.28 11.21
C PRO A 365 9.07 -22.48 10.48
N LYS A 366 9.35 -23.55 11.22
CA LYS A 366 9.76 -24.83 10.62
C LYS A 366 8.60 -25.55 9.95
N GLU A 367 7.42 -25.45 10.56
CA GLU A 367 6.21 -26.09 10.08
C GLU A 367 5.05 -25.09 10.06
N VAL A 368 4.29 -25.07 8.94
CA VAL A 368 3.06 -24.28 8.75
C VAL A 368 1.97 -25.25 8.30
N GLY A 369 0.90 -25.35 9.09
CA GLY A 369 -0.20 -26.26 8.81
C GLY A 369 -1.12 -25.84 7.65
N GLY A 370 -1.18 -24.55 7.37
CA GLY A 370 -1.92 -23.92 6.29
C GLY A 370 -1.01 -23.43 5.17
N ASP A 371 -1.33 -22.22 4.66
CA ASP A 371 -0.61 -21.54 3.61
C ASP A 371 0.57 -20.72 4.17
N PHE A 372 1.63 -20.62 3.36
CA PHE A 372 2.77 -19.76 3.67
C PHE A 372 2.89 -18.64 2.64
N TYR A 373 2.63 -17.39 3.05
CA TYR A 373 2.66 -16.20 2.21
C TYR A 373 3.90 -15.35 2.51
N CYS A 374 4.86 -15.30 1.57
CA CYS A 374 6.04 -14.46 1.65
C CYS A 374 6.22 -13.57 0.41
N ASP A 375 5.15 -13.38 -0.33
CA ASP A 375 5.11 -12.56 -1.53
C ASP A 375 5.36 -11.07 -1.23
N GLU A 376 5.63 -10.28 -2.27
CA GLU A 376 5.90 -8.84 -2.19
C GLU A 376 6.96 -8.47 -1.14
N ASN A 377 8.10 -9.15 -1.20
CA ASN A 377 9.28 -8.90 -0.39
C ASN A 377 10.52 -8.58 -1.28
N ASN A 378 11.71 -8.72 -0.73
CA ASN A 378 12.97 -8.54 -1.46
C ASN A 378 13.82 -9.82 -1.46
N LEU A 379 13.18 -10.99 -1.38
CA LEU A 379 13.86 -12.29 -1.29
C LEU A 379 14.70 -12.55 -2.55
N THR A 380 15.91 -13.05 -2.36
CA THR A 380 16.81 -13.45 -3.44
C THR A 380 17.02 -14.96 -3.52
N SER A 381 16.66 -15.69 -2.47
CA SER A 381 16.55 -17.15 -2.34
C SER A 381 15.45 -17.48 -1.34
N LEU A 382 15.10 -18.76 -1.21
CA LEU A 382 14.14 -19.25 -0.22
C LEU A 382 14.84 -19.87 1.02
N GLU A 383 16.11 -19.56 1.20
CA GLU A 383 16.87 -20.05 2.36
C GLU A 383 16.21 -19.62 3.66
N GLY A 384 15.99 -20.59 4.57
CA GLY A 384 15.26 -20.39 5.81
C GLY A 384 13.73 -20.58 5.70
N ALA A 385 13.20 -20.97 4.54
CA ALA A 385 11.79 -21.32 4.40
C ALA A 385 11.39 -22.51 5.30
N PRO A 386 10.08 -22.68 5.61
CA PRO A 386 9.58 -23.83 6.35
C PRO A 386 9.97 -25.17 5.70
N GLU A 387 10.26 -26.17 6.51
CA GLU A 387 10.51 -27.54 6.04
C GLU A 387 9.21 -28.22 5.54
N LYS A 388 8.06 -27.81 6.14
CA LYS A 388 6.74 -28.34 5.81
C LYS A 388 5.71 -27.22 5.71
N VAL A 389 4.93 -27.24 4.62
CA VAL A 389 3.78 -26.38 4.38
C VAL A 389 2.60 -27.27 4.04
N GLY A 390 1.50 -27.10 4.77
CA GLY A 390 0.34 -27.97 4.67
C GLY A 390 -0.53 -27.73 3.45
N ARG A 391 -0.48 -26.51 2.89
CA ARG A 391 -1.22 -26.11 1.69
C ARG A 391 -0.31 -25.35 0.73
N ASP A 392 -0.60 -24.09 0.40
CA ASP A 392 0.09 -23.35 -0.65
C ASP A 392 1.35 -22.64 -0.12
N PHE A 393 2.36 -22.55 -0.99
CA PHE A 393 3.56 -21.76 -0.78
C PHE A 393 3.62 -20.62 -1.79
N ILE A 394 3.43 -19.39 -1.35
CA ILE A 394 3.31 -18.20 -2.21
C ILE A 394 4.53 -17.29 -2.01
N CYS A 395 5.41 -17.22 -3.03
CA CYS A 395 6.61 -16.38 -3.02
C CYS A 395 6.72 -15.45 -4.24
N LYS A 396 5.60 -15.17 -4.89
CA LYS A 396 5.52 -14.28 -6.05
C LYS A 396 5.98 -12.85 -5.71
N TYR A 397 6.25 -12.04 -6.74
CA TYR A 397 6.67 -10.63 -6.59
C TYR A 397 7.87 -10.44 -5.65
N ASN A 398 8.93 -11.23 -5.87
CA ASN A 398 10.19 -11.12 -5.17
C ASN A 398 11.36 -10.86 -6.13
N LYS A 399 12.58 -11.14 -5.73
CA LYS A 399 13.80 -10.97 -6.53
C LYS A 399 14.57 -12.30 -6.62
N LEU A 400 13.84 -13.41 -6.52
CA LEU A 400 14.42 -14.76 -6.51
C LEU A 400 15.19 -15.03 -7.82
N LYS A 401 16.39 -15.52 -7.68
CA LYS A 401 17.23 -15.97 -8.78
C LYS A 401 17.32 -17.49 -8.86
N THR A 402 17.02 -18.15 -7.77
CA THR A 402 17.01 -19.59 -7.56
C THR A 402 15.91 -19.93 -6.55
N LEU A 403 15.43 -21.15 -6.56
CA LEU A 403 14.47 -21.68 -5.59
C LEU A 403 15.16 -22.46 -4.46
N GLU A 404 16.49 -22.33 -4.33
CA GLU A 404 17.25 -22.96 -3.26
C GLU A 404 16.68 -22.60 -1.88
N GLY A 405 16.43 -23.61 -1.05
CA GLY A 405 15.78 -23.49 0.23
C GLY A 405 14.27 -23.71 0.21
N ALA A 406 13.64 -23.91 -0.94
CA ALA A 406 12.23 -24.28 -0.98
C ALA A 406 11.97 -25.62 -0.26
N PRO A 407 10.77 -25.81 0.34
CA PRO A 407 10.35 -27.11 0.86
C PRO A 407 10.36 -28.16 -0.24
N LYS A 408 10.80 -29.38 0.10
CA LYS A 408 10.87 -30.47 -0.90
C LYS A 408 9.51 -30.95 -1.39
N LYS A 409 8.49 -30.83 -0.53
CA LYS A 409 7.12 -31.28 -0.85
C LYS A 409 6.11 -30.25 -0.41
N ILE A 410 5.22 -29.89 -1.30
CA ILE A 410 4.10 -28.99 -1.08
C ILE A 410 2.82 -29.76 -1.37
N ARG A 411 1.86 -29.76 -0.44
CA ARG A 411 0.57 -30.45 -0.66
C ARG A 411 -0.38 -29.67 -1.54
N GLY A 412 -0.34 -28.34 -1.46
CA GLY A 412 -1.07 -27.43 -2.30
C GLY A 412 -0.24 -26.94 -3.48
N GLY A 413 -0.44 -25.69 -3.87
CA GLY A 413 0.27 -25.03 -4.97
C GLY A 413 1.58 -24.38 -4.55
N PHE A 414 2.47 -24.22 -5.51
CA PHE A 414 3.70 -23.46 -5.41
C PHE A 414 3.68 -22.31 -6.40
N ASN A 415 3.68 -21.07 -5.91
CA ASN A 415 3.61 -19.88 -6.77
C ASN A 415 4.86 -19.02 -6.63
N CYS A 416 5.72 -19.02 -7.68
CA CYS A 416 6.89 -18.17 -7.80
C CYS A 416 6.80 -17.17 -8.96
N TYR A 417 5.59 -16.81 -9.36
CA TYR A 417 5.26 -15.81 -10.37
C TYR A 417 6.01 -14.50 -10.15
N TYR A 418 6.40 -13.84 -11.25
CA TYR A 418 7.03 -12.52 -11.23
C TYR A 418 8.26 -12.42 -10.32
N ASN A 419 9.29 -13.18 -10.70
CA ASN A 419 10.60 -13.18 -10.05
C ASN A 419 11.73 -12.96 -11.08
N LYS A 420 12.94 -13.40 -10.80
CA LYS A 420 14.11 -13.28 -11.69
C LYS A 420 14.80 -14.62 -11.92
N LEU A 421 14.02 -15.70 -11.87
CA LEU A 421 14.51 -17.06 -12.02
C LEU A 421 15.06 -17.28 -13.43
N THR A 422 16.21 -17.94 -13.54
CA THR A 422 16.80 -18.36 -14.81
C THR A 422 16.79 -19.87 -14.98
N SER A 423 16.53 -20.62 -13.90
CA SER A 423 16.29 -22.06 -13.84
C SER A 423 15.34 -22.36 -12.68
N LEU A 424 14.81 -23.58 -12.62
CA LEU A 424 13.98 -24.07 -11.51
C LEU A 424 14.78 -24.90 -10.50
N GLU A 425 16.10 -24.80 -10.53
CA GLU A 425 16.95 -25.51 -9.57
C GLU A 425 16.58 -25.14 -8.13
N GLY A 426 16.38 -26.16 -7.29
CA GLY A 426 15.92 -26.01 -5.92
C GLY A 426 14.40 -25.97 -5.76
N ALA A 427 13.62 -26.12 -6.82
CA ALA A 427 12.16 -26.24 -6.72
C ALA A 427 11.75 -27.48 -5.89
N PRO A 428 10.50 -27.51 -5.35
CA PRO A 428 9.95 -28.69 -4.72
C PRO A 428 10.01 -29.92 -5.66
N GLU A 429 10.27 -31.09 -5.08
CA GLU A 429 10.27 -32.36 -5.84
C GLU A 429 8.84 -32.82 -6.19
N GLU A 430 7.86 -32.50 -5.33
CA GLU A 430 6.44 -32.83 -5.48
C GLU A 430 5.56 -31.62 -5.15
N VAL A 431 4.58 -31.31 -6.00
CA VAL A 431 3.58 -30.25 -5.82
C VAL A 431 2.19 -30.83 -6.05
N GLY A 432 1.37 -30.87 -5.00
CA GLY A 432 0.04 -31.47 -5.08
C GLY A 432 -1.04 -30.59 -5.72
N GLY A 433 -0.80 -29.29 -5.87
CA GLY A 433 -1.65 -28.32 -6.54
C GLY A 433 -0.95 -27.72 -7.76
N ASN A 434 -1.25 -26.45 -8.06
CA ASN A 434 -0.68 -25.74 -9.20
C ASN A 434 0.79 -25.34 -8.97
N PHE A 435 1.58 -25.37 -10.03
CA PHE A 435 2.93 -24.83 -10.05
C PHE A 435 3.00 -23.65 -11.03
N ASP A 436 3.17 -22.43 -10.50
CA ASP A 436 3.22 -21.20 -11.28
C ASP A 436 4.63 -20.58 -11.23
N CYS A 437 5.35 -20.66 -12.34
CA CYS A 437 6.67 -20.03 -12.54
C CYS A 437 6.65 -18.98 -13.66
N SER A 438 5.48 -18.49 -14.01
CA SER A 438 5.28 -17.50 -15.06
C SER A 438 5.95 -16.15 -14.75
N ASN A 439 6.15 -15.33 -15.77
CA ASN A 439 6.79 -14.01 -15.63
C ASN A 439 8.17 -14.07 -14.95
N ASN A 440 9.05 -14.91 -15.46
CA ASN A 440 10.43 -15.05 -15.03
C ASN A 440 11.42 -14.90 -16.19
N ASN A 441 12.66 -15.33 -16.05
CA ASN A 441 13.69 -15.30 -17.07
C ASN A 441 14.17 -16.71 -17.45
N LEU A 442 13.31 -17.73 -17.29
CA LEU A 442 13.67 -19.12 -17.50
C LEU A 442 14.10 -19.37 -18.96
N THR A 443 15.17 -20.11 -19.13
CA THR A 443 15.66 -20.55 -20.45
C THR A 443 15.52 -22.05 -20.65
N SER A 444 15.25 -22.82 -19.59
CA SER A 444 14.87 -24.23 -19.53
C SER A 444 14.02 -24.49 -18.30
N LEU A 445 13.35 -25.64 -18.27
CA LEU A 445 12.57 -26.08 -17.11
C LEU A 445 13.35 -27.08 -16.23
N GLU A 446 14.67 -27.18 -16.44
CA GLU A 446 15.51 -28.04 -15.61
C GLU A 446 15.36 -27.67 -14.11
N GLY A 447 15.10 -28.69 -13.27
CA GLY A 447 14.79 -28.52 -11.85
C GLY A 447 13.30 -28.41 -11.54
N ALA A 448 12.40 -28.45 -12.52
CA ALA A 448 10.96 -28.53 -12.25
C ALA A 448 10.61 -29.83 -11.48
N PRO A 449 9.50 -29.85 -10.71
CA PRO A 449 8.98 -31.08 -10.11
C PRO A 449 8.69 -32.13 -11.19
N GLU A 450 8.86 -33.41 -10.84
CA GLU A 450 8.54 -34.49 -11.78
C GLU A 450 7.03 -34.65 -11.99
N GLU A 451 6.24 -34.37 -10.93
CA GLU A 451 4.77 -34.48 -10.92
C GLU A 451 4.14 -33.21 -10.36
N VAL A 452 3.07 -32.74 -11.01
CA VAL A 452 2.25 -31.58 -10.60
C VAL A 452 0.80 -32.00 -10.57
N GLY A 453 0.18 -31.93 -9.38
CA GLY A 453 -1.20 -32.36 -9.15
C GLY A 453 -2.26 -31.37 -9.62
N GLY A 454 -1.89 -30.22 -10.15
CA GLY A 454 -2.76 -29.20 -10.74
C GLY A 454 -2.16 -28.69 -12.04
N ASP A 455 -2.34 -27.39 -12.32
CA ASP A 455 -1.82 -26.73 -13.51
C ASP A 455 -0.32 -26.44 -13.38
N PHE A 456 0.40 -26.49 -14.50
CA PHE A 456 1.77 -26.02 -14.61
C PHE A 456 1.83 -24.82 -15.55
N ASP A 457 2.14 -23.65 -14.99
CA ASP A 457 2.21 -22.38 -15.72
C ASP A 457 3.67 -21.90 -15.81
N CYS A 458 4.21 -21.86 -17.04
CA CYS A 458 5.53 -21.31 -17.36
C CYS A 458 5.46 -20.18 -18.41
N THR A 459 4.33 -19.49 -18.47
CA THR A 459 4.09 -18.40 -19.42
C THR A 459 5.05 -17.22 -19.22
N GLU A 460 5.18 -16.38 -20.26
CA GLU A 460 5.99 -15.16 -20.20
C GLU A 460 7.44 -15.40 -19.70
N ASN A 461 8.14 -16.37 -20.32
CA ASN A 461 9.53 -16.70 -20.03
C ASN A 461 10.43 -16.60 -21.28
N ASN A 462 11.63 -17.13 -21.25
CA ASN A 462 12.57 -17.14 -22.37
C ASN A 462 12.90 -18.56 -22.87
N LEU A 463 11.96 -19.50 -22.67
CA LEU A 463 12.15 -20.91 -23.02
C LEU A 463 12.34 -21.11 -24.53
N LYS A 464 13.35 -21.88 -24.91
CA LYS A 464 13.59 -22.29 -26.28
C LYS A 464 13.21 -23.75 -26.53
N SER A 465 13.05 -24.54 -25.50
CA SER A 465 12.57 -25.91 -25.46
C SER A 465 11.95 -26.21 -24.12
N LEU A 466 11.17 -27.26 -24.02
CA LEU A 466 10.53 -27.73 -22.80
C LEU A 466 11.38 -28.76 -22.03
N LYS A 467 12.68 -28.77 -22.28
CA LYS A 467 13.59 -29.68 -21.59
C LYS A 467 13.52 -29.45 -20.08
N GLY A 468 13.28 -30.54 -19.34
CA GLY A 468 13.14 -30.51 -17.87
C GLY A 468 11.73 -30.22 -17.39
N ALA A 469 10.73 -30.15 -18.29
CA ALA A 469 9.34 -30.07 -17.87
C ALA A 469 8.93 -31.27 -16.99
N PRO A 470 7.88 -31.14 -16.17
CA PRO A 470 7.28 -32.28 -15.45
C PRO A 470 6.95 -33.41 -16.39
N LYS A 471 7.04 -34.66 -15.92
CA LYS A 471 6.57 -35.81 -16.70
C LYS A 471 5.06 -35.93 -16.68
N HIS A 472 4.45 -35.51 -15.57
CA HIS A 472 3.03 -35.68 -15.32
C HIS A 472 2.42 -34.40 -14.78
N VAL A 473 1.37 -33.90 -15.43
CA VAL A 473 0.58 -32.71 -15.06
C VAL A 473 -0.89 -33.10 -15.06
N GLU A 474 -1.53 -33.16 -13.89
CA GLU A 474 -2.96 -33.52 -13.77
C GLU A 474 -3.90 -32.44 -14.32
N GLY A 475 -3.48 -31.17 -14.30
CA GLY A 475 -4.21 -30.03 -14.85
C GLY A 475 -3.76 -29.65 -16.25
N SER A 476 -3.78 -28.36 -16.51
CA SER A 476 -3.31 -27.75 -17.77
C SER A 476 -1.80 -27.49 -17.74
N PHE A 477 -1.19 -27.56 -18.93
CA PHE A 477 0.19 -27.13 -19.13
C PHE A 477 0.21 -25.90 -20.03
N ASP A 478 0.65 -24.75 -19.50
CA ASP A 478 0.71 -23.50 -20.24
C ASP A 478 2.15 -23.02 -20.42
N CYS A 479 2.60 -22.93 -21.68
CA CYS A 479 3.90 -22.40 -22.07
C CYS A 479 3.80 -21.20 -23.02
N THR A 480 2.69 -20.49 -22.97
CA THR A 480 2.38 -19.30 -23.78
C THR A 480 3.43 -18.19 -23.61
N GLU A 481 3.61 -17.36 -24.62
CA GLU A 481 4.52 -16.21 -24.62
C GLU A 481 5.98 -16.58 -24.25
N ASN A 482 6.52 -17.57 -24.98
CA ASN A 482 7.91 -18.01 -24.86
C ASN A 482 8.68 -17.87 -26.21
N LYS A 483 9.79 -18.54 -26.35
CA LYS A 483 10.62 -18.53 -27.55
C LYS A 483 10.82 -19.94 -28.12
N LEU A 484 9.83 -20.83 -27.89
CA LEU A 484 9.87 -22.22 -28.26
C LEU A 484 9.95 -22.37 -29.80
N THR A 485 10.85 -23.20 -30.25
CA THR A 485 10.97 -23.60 -31.67
C THR A 485 10.62 -25.07 -31.86
N SER A 486 10.37 -25.81 -30.78
CA SER A 486 10.03 -27.23 -30.76
C SER A 486 9.31 -27.58 -29.49
N LEU A 487 8.43 -28.55 -29.51
CA LEU A 487 7.70 -29.09 -28.35
C LEU A 487 8.43 -30.28 -27.69
N LYS A 488 9.66 -30.57 -28.10
CA LYS A 488 10.44 -31.65 -27.48
C LYS A 488 10.62 -31.42 -25.99
N GLY A 489 10.21 -32.42 -25.17
CA GLY A 489 10.26 -32.40 -23.74
C GLY A 489 8.94 -31.96 -23.07
N VAL A 490 7.86 -31.91 -23.84
CA VAL A 490 6.50 -31.76 -23.30
C VAL A 490 6.22 -32.92 -22.31
N PRO A 491 5.37 -32.73 -21.29
CA PRO A 491 4.96 -33.79 -20.36
C PRO A 491 4.41 -35.02 -21.10
N GLU A 492 4.69 -36.22 -20.54
CA GLU A 492 4.15 -37.49 -21.06
C GLU A 492 2.62 -37.56 -20.84
N TYR A 493 2.11 -36.85 -19.85
CA TYR A 493 0.68 -36.78 -19.53
C TYR A 493 0.27 -35.35 -19.18
N ILE A 494 -0.82 -34.87 -19.76
CA ILE A 494 -1.49 -33.60 -19.46
C ILE A 494 -2.98 -33.91 -19.35
N GLY A 495 -3.54 -33.75 -18.13
CA GLY A 495 -4.91 -34.15 -17.83
C GLY A 495 -5.98 -33.20 -18.39
N ASN A 496 -5.62 -31.94 -18.71
CA ASN A 496 -6.56 -30.96 -19.22
C ASN A 496 -5.98 -30.26 -20.48
N SER A 497 -5.87 -28.94 -20.51
CA SER A 497 -5.47 -28.18 -21.71
C SER A 497 -3.96 -28.09 -21.88
N PHE A 498 -3.52 -27.99 -23.13
CA PHE A 498 -2.16 -27.67 -23.51
C PHE A 498 -2.14 -26.36 -24.30
N GLU A 499 -1.45 -25.35 -23.77
CA GLU A 499 -1.37 -24.02 -24.36
C GLU A 499 0.08 -23.66 -24.73
N CYS A 500 0.34 -23.43 -26.02
CA CYS A 500 1.66 -23.06 -26.55
C CYS A 500 1.60 -21.81 -27.45
N THR A 501 0.63 -20.97 -27.20
CA THR A 501 0.34 -19.73 -27.94
C THR A 501 1.53 -18.75 -27.89
N ALA A 502 1.66 -17.92 -28.93
CA ALA A 502 2.64 -16.83 -28.99
C ALA A 502 4.09 -17.32 -28.79
N ASN A 503 4.46 -18.35 -29.56
CA ASN A 503 5.82 -18.92 -29.61
C ASN A 503 6.44 -18.77 -31.01
N LYS A 504 7.45 -19.56 -31.36
CA LYS A 504 8.14 -19.58 -32.65
C LYS A 504 8.13 -20.96 -33.27
N LEU A 505 7.10 -21.76 -33.00
CA LEU A 505 6.97 -23.12 -33.49
C LEU A 505 6.80 -23.11 -35.00
N THR A 506 7.50 -23.99 -35.67
CA THR A 506 7.38 -24.25 -37.13
C THR A 506 6.82 -25.63 -37.40
N SER A 507 6.65 -26.47 -36.39
CA SER A 507 6.09 -27.81 -36.40
C SER A 507 5.55 -28.13 -35.02
N LEU A 508 4.56 -29.02 -34.91
CA LEU A 508 4.03 -29.56 -33.67
C LEU A 508 4.68 -30.87 -33.24
N GLU A 509 5.77 -31.28 -33.94
CA GLU A 509 6.51 -32.50 -33.59
C GLU A 509 6.90 -32.50 -32.09
N GLY A 510 6.47 -33.53 -31.38
CA GLY A 510 6.66 -33.67 -29.94
C GLY A 510 5.52 -33.15 -29.11
N ALA A 511 4.40 -32.75 -29.70
CA ALA A 511 3.17 -32.52 -28.92
C ALA A 511 2.67 -33.84 -28.28
N PRO A 512 1.83 -33.76 -27.23
CA PRO A 512 1.16 -34.94 -26.65
C PRO A 512 0.32 -35.67 -27.73
N GLU A 513 0.21 -36.97 -27.61
CA GLU A 513 -0.64 -37.77 -28.54
C GLU A 513 -2.13 -37.47 -28.32
N GLU A 514 -2.52 -37.25 -27.06
CA GLU A 514 -3.91 -36.91 -26.63
C GLU A 514 -3.89 -35.74 -25.67
N VAL A 515 -4.91 -34.85 -25.76
CA VAL A 515 -5.14 -33.73 -24.87
C VAL A 515 -6.61 -33.75 -24.40
N GLY A 516 -6.82 -33.93 -23.11
CA GLY A 516 -8.18 -34.05 -22.55
C GLY A 516 -9.03 -32.76 -22.63
N GLY A 517 -8.38 -31.60 -22.64
CA GLY A 517 -9.02 -30.28 -22.77
C GLY A 517 -8.71 -29.61 -24.09
N ASN A 518 -8.43 -28.31 -24.07
CA ASN A 518 -8.11 -27.52 -25.26
C ASN A 518 -6.65 -27.72 -25.70
N PHE A 519 -6.40 -27.62 -26.99
CA PHE A 519 -5.07 -27.48 -27.55
C PHE A 519 -4.96 -26.16 -28.32
N ASP A 520 -4.19 -25.22 -27.79
CA ASP A 520 -3.98 -23.91 -28.40
C ASP A 520 -2.54 -23.73 -28.89
N CYS A 521 -2.34 -23.77 -30.21
CA CYS A 521 -1.06 -23.50 -30.89
C CYS A 521 -1.11 -22.20 -31.71
N SER A 522 -2.04 -21.33 -31.42
CA SER A 522 -2.23 -20.08 -32.16
C SER A 522 -1.03 -19.13 -32.03
N ASN A 523 -0.93 -18.19 -32.98
CA ASN A 523 0.09 -17.17 -32.96
C ASN A 523 1.54 -17.75 -32.96
N ASN A 524 1.79 -18.69 -33.88
CA ASN A 524 3.08 -19.33 -34.10
C ASN A 524 3.51 -19.17 -35.58
N ASN A 525 4.46 -19.97 -36.06
CA ASN A 525 4.97 -19.95 -37.44
C ASN A 525 4.72 -21.28 -38.15
N LEU A 526 3.67 -22.02 -37.81
CA LEU A 526 3.36 -23.33 -38.37
C LEU A 526 2.99 -23.21 -39.85
N THR A 527 3.48 -24.12 -40.67
CA THR A 527 3.13 -24.21 -42.07
C THR A 527 2.23 -25.42 -42.40
N SER A 528 2.18 -26.40 -41.49
CA SER A 528 1.27 -27.55 -41.47
C SER A 528 0.96 -27.88 -40.00
N LEU A 529 0.03 -28.81 -39.77
CA LEU A 529 -0.32 -29.30 -38.45
C LEU A 529 0.36 -30.66 -38.13
N GLU A 530 1.37 -31.03 -38.92
CA GLU A 530 2.12 -32.27 -38.71
C GLU A 530 2.68 -32.34 -37.28
N GLY A 531 2.37 -33.42 -36.57
CA GLY A 531 2.72 -33.65 -35.19
C GLY A 531 1.70 -33.08 -34.17
N ALA A 532 0.52 -32.61 -34.60
CA ALA A 532 -0.55 -32.30 -33.69
C ALA A 532 -1.07 -33.57 -32.97
N PRO A 533 -1.77 -33.43 -31.82
CA PRO A 533 -2.44 -34.55 -31.16
C PRO A 533 -3.40 -35.28 -32.09
N GLU A 534 -3.52 -36.62 -31.93
CA GLU A 534 -4.53 -37.40 -32.66
C GLU A 534 -5.94 -37.02 -32.19
N GLU A 535 -6.13 -36.83 -30.87
CA GLU A 535 -7.42 -36.47 -30.26
C GLU A 535 -7.29 -35.25 -29.36
N VAL A 536 -8.25 -34.32 -29.49
CA VAL A 536 -8.40 -33.13 -28.64
C VAL A 536 -9.81 -33.13 -28.04
N GLY A 537 -9.92 -33.29 -26.73
CA GLY A 537 -11.20 -33.37 -26.04
C GLY A 537 -12.00 -32.05 -26.00
N GLY A 538 -11.31 -30.92 -26.07
CA GLY A 538 -11.87 -29.56 -26.10
C GLY A 538 -11.70 -28.88 -27.45
N ASP A 539 -11.41 -27.57 -27.42
CA ASP A 539 -11.18 -26.75 -28.63
C ASP A 539 -9.76 -26.95 -29.15
N PHE A 540 -9.62 -26.95 -30.49
CA PHE A 540 -8.34 -26.90 -31.20
C PHE A 540 -8.19 -25.56 -31.89
N ASP A 541 -7.22 -24.73 -31.44
CA ASP A 541 -6.93 -23.40 -31.99
C ASP A 541 -5.57 -23.35 -32.67
N CYS A 542 -5.56 -23.19 -33.99
CA CYS A 542 -4.36 -22.95 -34.80
C CYS A 542 -4.41 -21.61 -35.57
N ASN A 543 -5.15 -20.64 -35.03
CA ASN A 543 -5.28 -19.29 -35.60
C ASN A 543 -3.91 -18.59 -35.69
N ARG A 544 -3.77 -17.64 -36.62
CA ARG A 544 -2.58 -16.78 -36.71
C ARG A 544 -1.28 -17.58 -36.81
N ASN A 545 -1.25 -18.47 -37.76
CA ASN A 545 -0.06 -19.19 -38.17
C ASN A 545 0.24 -18.91 -39.66
N ASN A 546 1.16 -19.64 -40.26
CA ASN A 546 1.50 -19.54 -41.68
C ASN A 546 1.05 -20.81 -42.43
N LEU A 547 -0.09 -21.41 -42.00
CA LEU A 547 -0.56 -22.67 -42.57
C LEU A 547 -0.90 -22.54 -44.06
N ILE A 548 -0.34 -23.44 -44.83
CA ILE A 548 -0.65 -23.64 -46.26
C ILE A 548 -1.40 -24.97 -46.46
N SER A 549 -1.48 -25.81 -45.45
CA SER A 549 -2.18 -27.10 -45.43
C SER A 549 -2.67 -27.41 -44.03
N LEU A 550 -3.76 -28.17 -43.91
CA LEU A 550 -4.25 -28.76 -42.67
C LEU A 550 -3.75 -30.22 -42.49
N GLU A 551 -2.75 -30.61 -43.24
CA GLU A 551 -2.12 -31.93 -43.10
C GLU A 551 -1.57 -32.11 -41.67
N GLY A 552 -1.89 -33.24 -41.04
CA GLY A 552 -1.56 -33.53 -39.66
C GLY A 552 -2.53 -32.94 -38.65
N ALA A 553 -3.68 -32.42 -39.05
CA ALA A 553 -4.75 -32.00 -38.12
C ALA A 553 -5.23 -33.17 -37.25
N PRO A 554 -5.74 -32.92 -36.01
CA PRO A 554 -6.33 -33.93 -35.15
C PRO A 554 -7.41 -34.73 -35.87
N GLU A 555 -7.45 -36.04 -35.65
CA GLU A 555 -8.51 -36.90 -36.22
C GLU A 555 -9.88 -36.57 -35.59
N GLU A 556 -9.89 -36.29 -34.28
CA GLU A 556 -11.11 -35.92 -33.55
C GLU A 556 -10.89 -34.66 -32.69
N VAL A 557 -11.87 -33.72 -32.76
CA VAL A 557 -11.94 -32.50 -31.93
C VAL A 557 -13.30 -32.44 -31.24
N GLY A 558 -13.31 -32.55 -29.90
CA GLY A 558 -14.53 -32.57 -29.11
C GLY A 558 -15.22 -31.20 -28.98
N GLY A 559 -14.47 -30.12 -29.14
CA GLY A 559 -14.93 -28.74 -29.16
C GLY A 559 -14.88 -28.09 -30.54
N ASN A 560 -14.50 -26.83 -30.59
CA ASN A 560 -14.40 -26.03 -31.80
C ASN A 560 -13.04 -26.25 -32.48
N PHE A 561 -13.03 -26.15 -33.82
CA PHE A 561 -11.79 -26.10 -34.62
C PHE A 561 -11.64 -24.69 -35.19
N GLU A 562 -10.58 -23.97 -34.77
CA GLU A 562 -10.30 -22.61 -35.23
C GLU A 562 -9.01 -22.52 -36.04
N CYS A 563 -9.09 -22.02 -37.30
CA CYS A 563 -7.92 -21.87 -38.18
C CYS A 563 -7.92 -20.56 -38.99
N ARG A 564 -8.41 -19.48 -38.37
CA ARG A 564 -8.43 -18.12 -38.99
C ARG A 564 -7.03 -17.49 -39.10
N LEU A 565 -6.90 -16.52 -40.00
CA LEU A 565 -5.69 -15.70 -40.11
C LEU A 565 -4.42 -16.53 -40.35
N ASN A 566 -4.52 -17.47 -41.26
CA ASN A 566 -3.41 -18.23 -41.79
C ASN A 566 -2.99 -17.72 -43.16
N GLU A 567 -1.91 -18.26 -43.77
CA GLU A 567 -1.46 -17.90 -45.12
C GLU A 567 -2.49 -18.35 -46.16
N GLU A 568 -3.01 -19.59 -46.04
CA GLU A 568 -4.11 -20.10 -46.86
C GLU A 568 -5.46 -19.81 -46.21
N LYS A 569 -6.48 -19.55 -47.02
CA LYS A 569 -7.86 -19.39 -46.56
C LYS A 569 -8.58 -20.73 -46.64
N PHE A 570 -8.69 -21.38 -45.51
CA PHE A 570 -9.40 -22.66 -45.42
C PHE A 570 -10.92 -22.47 -45.42
N THR A 571 -11.61 -23.49 -45.87
CA THR A 571 -13.07 -23.59 -45.80
C THR A 571 -13.48 -24.62 -44.75
N LYS A 572 -14.76 -24.62 -44.36
CA LYS A 572 -15.30 -25.64 -43.44
C LYS A 572 -15.18 -27.05 -44.03
N GLU A 573 -15.23 -27.17 -45.35
CA GLU A 573 -15.09 -28.42 -46.09
C GLU A 573 -13.64 -28.95 -46.01
N ASP A 574 -12.66 -28.07 -46.04
CA ASP A 574 -11.24 -28.46 -45.90
C ASP A 574 -10.98 -29.04 -44.52
N VAL A 575 -11.55 -28.43 -43.46
CA VAL A 575 -11.44 -28.94 -42.09
C VAL A 575 -12.13 -30.30 -41.95
N LYS A 576 -13.37 -30.44 -42.44
CA LYS A 576 -14.12 -31.70 -42.39
C LYS A 576 -13.48 -32.84 -43.18
N ALA A 577 -12.59 -32.52 -44.12
CA ALA A 577 -11.88 -33.54 -44.87
C ALA A 577 -10.73 -34.20 -44.05
N VAL A 578 -10.28 -33.55 -42.98
CA VAL A 578 -9.12 -33.98 -42.18
C VAL A 578 -9.46 -34.24 -40.71
N SER A 579 -10.62 -33.76 -40.18
CA SER A 579 -10.95 -33.82 -38.74
C SER A 579 -12.46 -34.01 -38.51
N ASP A 580 -12.83 -34.86 -37.54
CA ASP A 580 -14.22 -35.01 -37.03
C ASP A 580 -14.45 -34.03 -35.89
N VAL A 581 -15.02 -32.87 -36.21
CA VAL A 581 -15.25 -31.75 -35.27
C VAL A 581 -16.66 -31.83 -34.71
N LYS A 582 -16.79 -31.92 -33.40
CA LYS A 582 -18.12 -32.00 -32.72
C LYS A 582 -18.71 -30.60 -32.47
N GLY A 583 -17.87 -29.57 -32.33
CA GLY A 583 -18.29 -28.18 -32.13
C GLY A 583 -18.41 -27.39 -33.44
N GLU A 584 -18.06 -26.11 -33.38
CA GLU A 584 -18.09 -25.19 -34.51
C GLU A 584 -16.74 -25.20 -35.28
N ILE A 585 -16.81 -25.14 -36.58
CA ILE A 585 -15.63 -24.89 -37.44
C ILE A 585 -15.58 -23.41 -37.76
N ILE A 586 -14.50 -22.73 -37.34
CA ILE A 586 -14.28 -21.30 -37.44
C ILE A 586 -13.05 -21.04 -38.33
N VAL A 587 -13.29 -20.61 -39.59
CA VAL A 587 -12.30 -20.43 -40.63
C VAL A 587 -12.16 -18.98 -41.05
#